data_47249a629d8acb042ed335a1d0a47e83
#
_entry.id   47249a629d8acb042ed335a1d0a47e83
#
_cell.length_a   1.000
_cell.length_b   1.000
_cell.length_c   1.000
_cell.angle_alpha   90.00
_cell.angle_beta   90.00
_cell.angle_gamma   90.00
#
_symmetry.space_group_name_H-M   'P 1'
#
loop_
_entity.id
_entity.type
_entity.pdbx_description
1 polymer ?
#
loop_
_entity_poly.entity_id
_entity_poly.type
_entity_poly.pdbx_seq_one_letter_code
_entity_poly.pdbx_strand_id
1 'polypeptide(L)'
;MAPRRDELPDWERLLAAERHVQSLVPGTVLVGGTAAALHLGHRYSEDGDHVVADLRDRFDDVLASLEAAAGWRTERIQRPVQILGQLDGIMTGIRQLRRTRPLETEVVQGLRVPTLAEMARIKAWLLATRHTVRDYLDTVVLFERLGDEEVARALRDLDAIYEQPTGASVVAEVAERLAAAEPSDRASVDLRTYKGLRPPWNDWSHVVARGRQFAPVLARLALEPRP
;
A
#
# COMPACT_ATOMS: atom_id res chain seq x y z
N MET A 1 1.96 19.51 -11.36
CA MET A 1 0.75 20.13 -11.95
C MET A 1 -0.45 19.55 -11.23
N ALA A 2 -1.34 20.38 -10.67
CA ALA A 2 -2.52 19.87 -9.97
C ALA A 2 -3.41 19.06 -10.92
N PRO A 3 -4.18 18.05 -10.43
CA PRO A 3 -5.13 17.30 -11.25
C PRO A 3 -6.15 18.25 -11.90
N ARG A 4 -6.67 17.85 -13.05
CA ARG A 4 -7.72 18.65 -13.70
C ARG A 4 -8.98 18.62 -12.83
N ARG A 5 -9.75 19.71 -12.81
CA ARG A 5 -10.96 19.86 -11.98
C ARG A 5 -12.04 18.81 -12.25
N ASP A 6 -12.08 18.24 -13.44
CA ASP A 6 -12.98 17.16 -13.87
C ASP A 6 -12.61 15.76 -13.33
N GLU A 7 -11.36 15.59 -12.83
CA GLU A 7 -10.88 14.35 -12.21
C GLU A 7 -11.04 14.32 -10.68
N LEU A 8 -11.32 15.48 -10.07
CA LEU A 8 -11.38 15.66 -8.62
C LEU A 8 -12.63 15.08 -7.93
N PRO A 9 -13.85 15.09 -8.53
CA PRO A 9 -15.06 14.64 -7.82
C PRO A 9 -14.97 13.19 -7.34
N ASP A 10 -14.43 12.29 -8.14
CA ASP A 10 -14.29 10.88 -7.78
C ASP A 10 -13.25 10.66 -6.69
N TRP A 11 -12.13 11.39 -6.73
CA TRP A 11 -11.07 11.33 -5.72
C TRP A 11 -11.54 11.88 -4.37
N GLU A 12 -12.20 13.04 -4.35
CA GLU A 12 -12.75 13.63 -3.12
C GLU A 12 -13.86 12.76 -2.51
N ARG A 13 -14.69 12.13 -3.34
CA ARG A 13 -15.71 11.18 -2.87
C ARG A 13 -15.06 9.96 -2.22
N LEU A 14 -14.02 9.41 -2.85
CA LEU A 14 -13.24 8.31 -2.27
C LEU A 14 -12.70 8.72 -0.89
N LEU A 15 -11.99 9.84 -0.79
CA LEU A 15 -11.42 10.28 0.48
C LEU A 15 -12.49 10.57 1.55
N ALA A 16 -13.66 11.07 1.16
CA ALA A 16 -14.78 11.28 2.08
C ALA A 16 -15.31 9.95 2.62
N ALA A 17 -15.50 8.95 1.74
CA ALA A 17 -15.91 7.61 2.14
C ALA A 17 -14.90 6.96 3.11
N GLU A 18 -13.60 7.09 2.82
CA GLU A 18 -12.55 6.50 3.66
C GLU A 18 -12.43 7.21 5.04
N ARG A 19 -12.63 8.54 5.10
CA ARG A 19 -12.75 9.24 6.39
C ARG A 19 -13.95 8.75 7.20
N HIS A 20 -15.08 8.50 6.52
CA HIS A 20 -16.27 7.97 7.16
C HIS A 20 -16.01 6.55 7.70
N VAL A 21 -15.37 5.66 6.92
CA VAL A 21 -14.95 4.33 7.40
C VAL A 21 -14.08 4.44 8.66
N GLN A 22 -13.10 5.35 8.67
CA GLN A 22 -12.25 5.55 9.85
C GLN A 22 -13.00 6.10 11.07
N SER A 23 -14.08 6.86 10.85
CA SER A 23 -14.95 7.34 11.94
C SER A 23 -15.82 6.22 12.51
N LEU A 24 -16.30 5.30 11.67
CA LEU A 24 -17.12 4.15 12.07
C LEU A 24 -16.28 3.09 12.82
N VAL A 25 -15.03 2.92 12.42
CA VAL A 25 -14.13 1.90 12.98
C VAL A 25 -12.84 2.55 13.46
N PRO A 26 -12.83 3.09 14.68
CA PRO A 26 -11.65 3.72 15.26
C PRO A 26 -10.44 2.77 15.31
N GLY A 27 -9.25 3.33 15.07
CA GLY A 27 -8.00 2.58 15.05
C GLY A 27 -7.62 2.01 13.67
N THR A 28 -8.51 2.08 12.67
CA THR A 28 -8.16 1.69 11.30
C THR A 28 -7.14 2.64 10.68
N VAL A 29 -6.30 2.08 9.83
CA VAL A 29 -5.28 2.78 9.05
C VAL A 29 -5.54 2.49 7.57
N LEU A 30 -5.74 3.53 6.77
CA LEU A 30 -5.87 3.41 5.33
C LEU A 30 -4.51 3.03 4.74
N VAL A 31 -4.47 1.97 3.94
CA VAL A 31 -3.26 1.44 3.30
C VAL A 31 -3.47 1.31 1.78
N GLY A 32 -2.69 0.49 1.13
CA GLY A 32 -2.91 0.12 -0.28
C GLY A 32 -2.60 1.23 -1.28
N GLY A 33 -3.35 1.23 -2.38
CA GLY A 33 -3.15 2.17 -3.49
C GLY A 33 -3.51 3.59 -3.13
N THR A 34 -4.57 3.79 -2.37
CA THR A 34 -5.07 5.10 -1.97
C THR A 34 -4.12 5.80 -1.02
N ALA A 35 -3.57 5.10 -0.02
CA ALA A 35 -2.55 5.67 0.86
C ALA A 35 -1.27 6.05 0.09
N ALA A 36 -0.81 5.19 -0.85
CA ALA A 36 0.32 5.52 -1.71
C ALA A 36 0.03 6.75 -2.58
N ALA A 37 -1.17 6.85 -3.15
CA ALA A 37 -1.58 7.99 -3.96
C ALA A 37 -1.65 9.31 -3.16
N LEU A 38 -2.08 9.26 -1.90
CA LEU A 38 -2.08 10.42 -0.99
C LEU A 38 -0.68 10.99 -0.78
N HIS A 39 0.32 10.11 -0.58
CA HIS A 39 1.71 10.55 -0.38
C HIS A 39 2.39 11.05 -1.66
N LEU A 40 2.12 10.39 -2.78
CA LEU A 40 2.95 10.52 -3.98
C LEU A 40 2.27 11.30 -5.11
N GLY A 41 0.95 11.28 -5.18
CA GLY A 41 0.20 11.90 -6.26
C GLY A 41 0.54 11.38 -7.66
N HIS A 42 1.15 10.20 -7.76
CA HIS A 42 1.64 9.64 -9.03
C HIS A 42 0.53 9.03 -9.89
N ARG A 43 -0.54 8.56 -9.26
CA ARG A 43 -1.73 7.98 -9.88
C ARG A 43 -2.94 8.13 -8.95
N TYR A 44 -4.12 7.79 -9.42
CA TYR A 44 -5.30 7.63 -8.58
C TYR A 44 -5.54 6.16 -8.19
N SER A 45 -6.30 5.96 -7.12
CA SER A 45 -6.90 4.69 -6.74
C SER A 45 -8.42 4.82 -6.80
N GLU A 46 -9.12 3.69 -6.88
CA GLU A 46 -10.58 3.64 -6.99
C GLU A 46 -11.22 2.96 -5.78
N ASP A 47 -10.41 2.40 -4.90
CA ASP A 47 -10.80 1.60 -3.75
C ASP A 47 -10.03 2.03 -2.50
N GLY A 48 -10.60 1.73 -1.34
CA GLY A 48 -9.95 1.90 -0.04
C GLY A 48 -9.68 0.57 0.64
N ASP A 49 -8.47 0.41 1.13
CA ASP A 49 -8.10 -0.72 1.98
C ASP A 49 -7.69 -0.22 3.36
N HIS A 50 -8.33 -0.71 4.40
CA HIS A 50 -7.95 -0.43 5.78
C HIS A 50 -7.40 -1.67 6.47
N VAL A 51 -6.50 -1.45 7.41
CA VAL A 51 -6.07 -2.48 8.35
C VAL A 51 -6.31 -2.02 9.77
N VAL A 52 -6.55 -2.98 10.66
CA VAL A 52 -6.66 -2.75 12.09
C VAL A 52 -6.04 -3.94 12.84
N ALA A 53 -5.43 -3.68 13.99
CA ALA A 53 -4.66 -4.70 14.70
C ALA A 53 -5.55 -5.71 15.45
N ASP A 54 -6.73 -5.33 15.84
CA ASP A 54 -7.66 -6.05 16.72
C ASP A 54 -8.98 -6.48 16.05
N LEU A 55 -9.00 -6.58 14.71
CA LEU A 55 -10.22 -7.01 14.02
C LEU A 55 -10.72 -8.37 14.52
N ARG A 56 -9.81 -9.30 14.79
CA ARG A 56 -10.16 -10.65 15.24
C ARG A 56 -10.97 -10.65 16.54
N ASP A 57 -10.63 -9.72 17.43
CA ASP A 57 -11.21 -9.67 18.78
C ASP A 57 -12.57 -8.96 18.78
N ARG A 58 -12.80 -8.06 17.84
CA ARG A 58 -14.04 -7.24 17.74
C ARG A 58 -14.73 -7.31 16.38
N PHE A 59 -14.57 -8.44 15.68
CA PHE A 59 -15.07 -8.61 14.31
C PHE A 59 -16.56 -8.30 14.17
N ASP A 60 -17.39 -8.83 15.08
CA ASP A 60 -18.83 -8.65 15.04
C ASP A 60 -19.26 -7.21 15.34
N ASP A 61 -18.58 -6.54 16.28
CA ASP A 61 -18.82 -5.14 16.58
C ASP A 61 -18.46 -4.23 15.39
N VAL A 62 -17.34 -4.52 14.73
CA VAL A 62 -16.93 -3.81 13.51
C VAL A 62 -17.93 -4.01 12.38
N LEU A 63 -18.35 -5.25 12.16
CA LEU A 63 -19.36 -5.56 11.13
C LEU A 63 -20.68 -4.85 11.44
N ALA A 64 -21.16 -4.92 12.66
CA ALA A 64 -22.39 -4.25 13.08
C ALA A 64 -22.31 -2.72 12.90
N SER A 65 -21.16 -2.11 13.24
CA SER A 65 -20.94 -0.67 13.05
C SER A 65 -20.99 -0.26 11.58
N LEU A 66 -20.40 -1.07 10.69
CA LEU A 66 -20.45 -0.83 9.26
C LEU A 66 -21.87 -1.02 8.70
N GLU A 67 -22.55 -2.11 9.07
CA GLU A 67 -23.91 -2.41 8.57
C GLU A 67 -24.98 -1.44 9.07
N ALA A 68 -24.75 -0.77 10.21
CA ALA A 68 -25.60 0.29 10.70
C ALA A 68 -25.41 1.63 9.96
N ALA A 69 -24.31 1.79 9.21
CA ALA A 69 -24.03 3.03 8.51
C ALA A 69 -24.86 3.15 7.22
N ALA A 70 -25.51 4.30 7.05
CA ALA A 70 -26.20 4.61 5.80
C ALA A 70 -25.21 4.57 4.62
N GLY A 71 -25.62 3.97 3.50
CA GLY A 71 -24.80 3.85 2.31
C GLY A 71 -23.84 2.66 2.32
N TRP A 72 -23.70 1.94 3.44
CA TRP A 72 -22.89 0.72 3.49
C TRP A 72 -23.63 -0.48 2.88
N ARG A 73 -22.87 -1.30 2.14
CA ARG A 73 -23.31 -2.60 1.65
C ARG A 73 -22.18 -3.60 1.77
N THR A 74 -22.36 -4.64 2.58
CA THR A 74 -21.41 -5.74 2.71
C THR A 74 -21.37 -6.58 1.45
N GLU A 75 -20.19 -6.81 0.87
CA GLU A 75 -19.96 -7.62 -0.33
C GLU A 75 -19.39 -9.00 0.01
N ARG A 76 -18.43 -9.04 0.93
CA ARG A 76 -17.76 -10.28 1.30
C ARG A 76 -17.24 -10.23 2.73
N ILE A 77 -17.44 -11.32 3.45
CA ILE A 77 -16.91 -11.54 4.79
C ILE A 77 -15.98 -12.76 4.78
N GLN A 78 -14.80 -12.61 5.39
CA GLN A 78 -13.92 -13.73 5.73
C GLN A 78 -13.60 -13.62 7.23
N ARG A 79 -14.37 -14.32 8.07
CA ARG A 79 -14.18 -14.30 9.53
C ARG A 79 -12.86 -14.97 9.94
N PRO A 80 -12.19 -14.46 10.94
CA PRO A 80 -12.36 -13.17 11.61
C PRO A 80 -11.41 -12.08 11.06
N VAL A 81 -11.03 -12.14 9.78
CA VAL A 81 -9.87 -11.39 9.25
C VAL A 81 -10.19 -10.36 8.18
N GLN A 82 -11.42 -10.34 7.64
CA GLN A 82 -11.74 -9.44 6.54
C GLN A 82 -13.23 -9.14 6.43
N ILE A 83 -13.55 -7.87 6.21
CA ILE A 83 -14.87 -7.36 5.81
C ILE A 83 -14.64 -6.48 4.59
N LEU A 84 -15.27 -6.83 3.46
CA LEU A 84 -15.27 -6.03 2.24
C LEU A 84 -16.68 -5.55 1.94
N GLY A 85 -16.80 -4.34 1.46
CA GLY A 85 -18.08 -3.74 1.12
C GLY A 85 -17.93 -2.48 0.28
N GLN A 86 -19.02 -1.75 0.19
CA GLN A 86 -19.07 -0.44 -0.44
C GLN A 86 -19.68 0.55 0.55
N LEU A 87 -19.15 1.77 0.55
CA LEU A 87 -19.76 2.92 1.21
C LEU A 87 -20.06 3.98 0.14
N ASP A 88 -21.33 4.32 -0.06
CA ASP A 88 -21.79 5.26 -1.08
C ASP A 88 -21.29 4.93 -2.50
N GLY A 89 -21.18 3.61 -2.81
CA GLY A 89 -20.69 3.10 -4.09
C GLY A 89 -19.17 3.05 -4.22
N ILE A 90 -18.42 3.45 -3.20
CA ILE A 90 -16.96 3.32 -3.15
C ILE A 90 -16.59 1.97 -2.54
N MET A 91 -15.83 1.17 -3.28
CA MET A 91 -15.32 -0.10 -2.79
C MET A 91 -14.29 0.15 -1.68
N THR A 92 -14.52 -0.47 -0.53
CA THR A 92 -13.64 -0.33 0.63
C THR A 92 -13.64 -1.60 1.48
N GLY A 93 -12.72 -1.72 2.41
CA GLY A 93 -12.71 -2.88 3.29
C GLY A 93 -11.76 -2.74 4.46
N ILE A 94 -11.99 -3.61 5.45
CA ILE A 94 -11.18 -3.68 6.67
C ILE A 94 -10.59 -5.07 6.78
N ARG A 95 -9.30 -5.13 7.07
CA ARG A 95 -8.55 -6.38 7.21
C ARG A 95 -7.78 -6.40 8.52
N GLN A 96 -7.61 -7.60 9.06
CA GLN A 96 -6.69 -7.83 10.16
C GLN A 96 -5.26 -7.46 9.74
N LEU A 97 -4.59 -6.63 10.53
CA LEU A 97 -3.16 -6.41 10.34
C LEU A 97 -2.41 -7.74 10.55
N ARG A 98 -1.58 -8.13 9.58
CA ARG A 98 -0.93 -9.46 9.56
C ARG A 98 0.35 -9.55 10.38
N ARG A 99 0.92 -8.42 10.75
CA ARG A 99 2.14 -8.34 11.55
C ARG A 99 1.83 -7.93 12.99
N THR A 100 2.73 -8.26 13.91
CA THR A 100 2.59 -7.93 15.34
C THR A 100 3.02 -6.49 15.65
N ARG A 101 4.04 -5.96 14.94
CA ARG A 101 4.47 -4.58 15.13
C ARG A 101 3.40 -3.61 14.60
N PRO A 102 3.00 -2.60 15.40
CA PRO A 102 2.10 -1.54 14.93
C PRO A 102 2.66 -0.81 13.72
N LEU A 103 1.76 -0.21 12.92
CA LEU A 103 2.16 0.68 11.84
C LEU A 103 2.60 2.04 12.39
N GLU A 104 3.69 2.59 11.88
CA GLU A 104 4.01 3.99 12.06
C GLU A 104 3.05 4.82 11.21
N THR A 105 2.24 5.69 11.84
CA THR A 105 1.15 6.40 11.14
C THR A 105 1.26 7.90 11.27
N GLU A 106 0.71 8.59 10.29
CA GLU A 106 0.49 10.03 10.28
C GLU A 106 -0.91 10.36 9.75
N VAL A 107 -1.30 11.63 9.81
CA VAL A 107 -2.59 12.09 9.26
C VAL A 107 -2.34 12.92 8.02
N VAL A 108 -2.85 12.45 6.88
CA VAL A 108 -2.78 13.13 5.59
C VAL A 108 -4.19 13.40 5.10
N GLN A 109 -4.54 14.65 4.84
CA GLN A 109 -5.87 15.07 4.41
C GLN A 109 -7.00 14.54 5.30
N GLY A 110 -6.78 14.47 6.62
CA GLY A 110 -7.77 13.98 7.60
C GLY A 110 -7.91 12.46 7.67
N LEU A 111 -7.05 11.71 6.98
CA LEU A 111 -6.99 10.25 7.00
C LEU A 111 -5.74 9.78 7.75
N ARG A 112 -5.90 8.80 8.63
CA ARG A 112 -4.77 8.09 9.23
C ARG A 112 -4.22 7.11 8.20
N VAL A 113 -2.96 7.33 7.83
CA VAL A 113 -2.21 6.52 6.86
C VAL A 113 -0.87 6.12 7.43
N PRO A 114 -0.17 5.10 6.89
CA PRO A 114 1.23 4.85 7.25
C PRO A 114 2.10 6.05 6.88
N THR A 115 3.16 6.31 7.63
CA THR A 115 4.21 7.26 7.21
C THR A 115 4.81 6.84 5.87
N LEU A 116 5.52 7.75 5.20
CA LEU A 116 6.15 7.44 3.91
C LEU A 116 7.15 6.26 4.02
N ALA A 117 7.93 6.22 5.11
CA ALA A 117 8.85 5.11 5.39
C ALA A 117 8.09 3.80 5.63
N GLU A 118 6.99 3.86 6.37
CA GLU A 118 6.15 2.67 6.61
C GLU A 118 5.45 2.19 5.34
N MET A 119 4.99 3.09 4.47
CA MET A 119 4.46 2.73 3.16
C MET A 119 5.52 2.02 2.30
N ALA A 120 6.78 2.47 2.36
CA ALA A 120 7.89 1.81 1.66
C ALA A 120 8.10 0.39 2.18
N ARG A 121 8.05 0.15 3.50
CA ARG A 121 8.12 -1.21 4.09
C ARG A 121 6.98 -2.10 3.60
N ILE A 122 5.74 -1.59 3.63
CA ILE A 122 4.56 -2.33 3.17
C ILE A 122 4.69 -2.69 1.68
N LYS A 123 5.05 -1.72 0.83
CA LYS A 123 5.15 -1.93 -0.62
C LYS A 123 6.33 -2.81 -0.99
N ALA A 124 7.46 -2.69 -0.32
CA ALA A 124 8.58 -3.59 -0.48
C ALA A 124 8.19 -5.05 -0.16
N TRP A 125 7.51 -5.29 0.97
CA TRP A 125 7.00 -6.62 1.31
C TRP A 125 5.99 -7.16 0.29
N LEU A 126 5.08 -6.32 -0.21
CA LEU A 126 4.13 -6.72 -1.26
C LEU A 126 4.83 -7.03 -2.58
N LEU A 127 5.88 -6.28 -2.93
CA LEU A 127 6.73 -6.57 -4.10
C LEU A 127 7.40 -7.94 -3.95
N ALA A 128 7.98 -8.23 -2.79
CA ALA A 128 8.60 -9.54 -2.53
C ALA A 128 7.60 -10.70 -2.64
N THR A 129 6.36 -10.52 -2.14
CA THR A 129 5.39 -11.61 -1.99
C THR A 129 4.42 -11.77 -3.15
N ARG A 130 3.99 -10.68 -3.79
CA ARG A 130 3.01 -10.69 -4.90
C ARG A 130 3.66 -10.50 -6.25
N HIS A 131 4.69 -9.68 -6.31
CA HIS A 131 5.46 -9.34 -7.50
C HIS A 131 4.58 -8.89 -8.68
N THR A 132 3.65 -7.95 -8.44
CA THR A 132 2.79 -7.37 -9.48
C THR A 132 3.38 -6.08 -10.03
N VAL A 133 2.95 -5.69 -11.26
CA VAL A 133 3.33 -4.39 -11.86
C VAL A 133 2.96 -3.22 -10.94
N ARG A 134 1.79 -3.29 -10.29
CA ARG A 134 1.32 -2.25 -9.36
C ARG A 134 2.25 -2.13 -8.16
N ASP A 135 2.64 -3.25 -7.54
CA ASP A 135 3.51 -3.22 -6.37
C ASP A 135 4.92 -2.79 -6.75
N TYR A 136 5.43 -3.20 -7.93
CA TYR A 136 6.71 -2.74 -8.46
C TYR A 136 6.71 -1.21 -8.67
N LEU A 137 5.72 -0.68 -9.40
CA LEU A 137 5.57 0.74 -9.67
C LEU A 137 5.50 1.57 -8.37
N ASP A 138 4.56 1.22 -7.47
CA ASP A 138 4.37 1.96 -6.22
C ASP A 138 5.64 1.92 -5.35
N THR A 139 6.37 0.78 -5.32
CA THR A 139 7.64 0.66 -4.58
C THR A 139 8.71 1.58 -5.15
N VAL A 140 8.89 1.58 -6.48
CA VAL A 140 9.91 2.42 -7.14
C VAL A 140 9.62 3.91 -6.92
N VAL A 141 8.36 4.33 -7.04
CA VAL A 141 7.97 5.74 -6.81
C VAL A 141 8.20 6.16 -5.36
N LEU A 142 7.89 5.27 -4.39
CA LEU A 142 8.17 5.52 -2.97
C LEU A 142 9.67 5.64 -2.71
N PHE A 143 10.47 4.75 -3.27
CA PHE A 143 11.93 4.78 -3.10
C PHE A 143 12.54 6.03 -3.73
N GLU A 144 12.07 6.42 -4.92
CA GLU A 144 12.48 7.68 -5.55
C GLU A 144 12.16 8.91 -4.68
N ARG A 145 11.01 8.90 -4.02
CA ARG A 145 10.59 9.98 -3.12
C ARG A 145 11.43 10.05 -1.85
N LEU A 146 11.89 8.89 -1.34
CA LEU A 146 12.72 8.79 -0.15
C LEU A 146 14.21 9.06 -0.42
N GLY A 147 14.75 8.50 -1.53
CA GLY A 147 16.18 8.45 -1.81
C GLY A 147 16.89 7.29 -1.09
N ASP A 148 18.10 6.98 -1.56
CA ASP A 148 18.85 5.77 -1.19
C ASP A 148 19.07 5.60 0.32
N GLU A 149 19.47 6.68 1.02
CA GLU A 149 19.75 6.64 2.45
C GLU A 149 18.50 6.37 3.29
N GLU A 150 17.39 7.04 2.97
CA GLU A 150 16.13 6.85 3.67
C GLU A 150 15.52 5.48 3.36
N VAL A 151 15.66 4.97 2.12
CA VAL A 151 15.25 3.62 1.75
C VAL A 151 16.01 2.59 2.58
N ALA A 152 17.36 2.71 2.64
CA ALA A 152 18.17 1.79 3.46
C ALA A 152 17.78 1.86 4.93
N ARG A 153 17.53 3.06 5.48
CA ARG A 153 17.09 3.25 6.86
C ARG A 153 15.71 2.64 7.10
N ALA A 154 14.74 2.91 6.22
CA ALA A 154 13.37 2.42 6.34
C ALA A 154 13.30 0.88 6.30
N LEU A 155 14.14 0.24 5.47
CA LEU A 155 14.07 -1.20 5.24
C LEU A 155 15.02 -2.02 6.13
N ARG A 156 15.84 -1.40 6.97
CA ARG A 156 16.81 -2.09 7.84
C ARG A 156 16.20 -3.22 8.67
N ASP A 157 15.02 -2.97 9.24
CA ASP A 157 14.31 -3.93 10.09
C ASP A 157 13.27 -4.76 9.31
N LEU A 158 13.25 -4.71 7.97
CA LEU A 158 12.18 -5.31 7.18
C LEU A 158 12.05 -6.82 7.43
N ASP A 159 13.18 -7.52 7.54
CA ASP A 159 13.21 -8.97 7.80
C ASP A 159 12.64 -9.33 9.19
N ALA A 160 12.88 -8.47 10.19
CA ALA A 160 12.32 -8.65 11.54
C ALA A 160 10.83 -8.26 11.61
N ILE A 161 10.37 -7.33 10.76
CA ILE A 161 8.96 -6.92 10.68
C ILE A 161 8.12 -7.97 9.95
N TYR A 162 8.68 -8.59 8.92
CA TYR A 162 8.02 -9.57 8.05
C TYR A 162 8.80 -10.90 8.02
N GLU A 163 9.08 -11.43 9.21
CA GLU A 163 9.83 -12.68 9.37
C GLU A 163 9.22 -13.80 8.52
N GLN A 164 10.09 -14.48 7.76
CA GLN A 164 9.69 -15.59 6.92
C GLN A 164 9.96 -16.93 7.64
N PRO A 165 9.01 -17.90 7.59
CA PRO A 165 9.21 -19.20 8.24
C PRO A 165 10.48 -19.95 7.76
N THR A 166 10.95 -19.65 6.56
CA THR A 166 12.16 -20.22 5.97
C THR A 166 13.44 -19.52 6.42
N GLY A 167 13.35 -18.39 7.13
CA GLY A 167 14.48 -17.52 7.44
C GLY A 167 15.00 -16.72 6.24
N ALA A 168 14.32 -16.77 5.08
CA ALA A 168 14.68 -16.00 3.89
C ALA A 168 14.60 -14.49 4.16
N SER A 169 15.52 -13.72 3.57
CA SER A 169 15.52 -12.28 3.68
C SER A 169 14.52 -11.64 2.70
N VAL A 170 13.57 -10.90 3.24
CA VAL A 170 12.63 -10.10 2.44
C VAL A 170 13.38 -8.97 1.71
N VAL A 171 14.40 -8.38 2.35
CA VAL A 171 15.24 -7.33 1.73
C VAL A 171 15.97 -7.87 0.51
N ALA A 172 16.55 -9.08 0.61
CA ALA A 172 17.22 -9.72 -0.53
C ALA A 172 16.24 -10.01 -1.67
N GLU A 173 15.05 -10.53 -1.35
CA GLU A 173 14.00 -10.79 -2.33
C GLU A 173 13.56 -9.49 -3.05
N VAL A 174 13.38 -8.37 -2.32
CA VAL A 174 13.06 -7.08 -2.93
C VAL A 174 14.17 -6.63 -3.88
N ALA A 175 15.45 -6.78 -3.49
CA ALA A 175 16.59 -6.45 -4.35
C ALA A 175 16.55 -7.25 -5.65
N GLU A 176 16.31 -8.56 -5.57
CA GLU A 176 16.18 -9.44 -6.73
C GLU A 176 15.02 -9.05 -7.64
N ARG A 177 13.82 -8.79 -7.07
CA ARG A 177 12.64 -8.36 -7.83
C ARG A 177 12.86 -7.04 -8.56
N LEU A 178 13.53 -6.08 -7.92
CA LEU A 178 13.88 -4.81 -8.55
C LEU A 178 14.89 -4.97 -9.68
N ALA A 179 15.88 -5.86 -9.52
CA ALA A 179 16.90 -6.14 -10.54
C ALA A 179 16.30 -6.84 -11.76
N ALA A 180 15.52 -7.90 -11.54
CA ALA A 180 14.89 -8.67 -12.60
C ALA A 180 13.85 -7.84 -13.38
N ALA A 181 13.01 -7.09 -12.67
CA ALA A 181 11.94 -6.26 -13.23
C ALA A 181 10.94 -7.05 -14.09
N GLU A 182 10.61 -8.27 -13.67
CA GLU A 182 9.71 -9.21 -14.35
C GLU A 182 8.48 -9.52 -13.49
N PRO A 183 7.56 -8.55 -13.26
CA PRO A 183 6.33 -8.80 -12.51
C PRO A 183 5.49 -9.91 -13.15
N SER A 184 4.84 -10.72 -12.31
CA SER A 184 4.07 -11.90 -12.73
C SER A 184 2.90 -11.58 -13.67
N ASP A 185 2.36 -10.38 -13.57
CA ASP A 185 1.23 -9.89 -14.38
C ASP A 185 1.65 -8.94 -15.52
N ARG A 186 2.97 -8.81 -15.78
CA ARG A 186 3.50 -7.83 -16.74
C ARG A 186 2.89 -7.96 -18.15
N ALA A 187 2.64 -9.18 -18.60
CA ALA A 187 2.09 -9.43 -19.92
C ALA A 187 0.61 -9.01 -20.07
N SER A 188 -0.12 -8.94 -18.95
CA SER A 188 -1.56 -8.63 -18.93
C SER A 188 -1.87 -7.20 -18.48
N VAL A 189 -0.88 -6.45 -17.95
CA VAL A 189 -1.07 -5.09 -17.42
C VAL A 189 -0.52 -4.04 -18.37
N ASP A 190 -1.38 -3.10 -18.74
CA ASP A 190 -1.02 -1.88 -19.47
C ASP A 190 -1.02 -0.69 -18.50
N LEU A 191 0.13 -0.02 -18.33
CA LEU A 191 0.23 1.16 -17.47
C LEU A 191 -0.72 2.29 -17.86
N ARG A 192 -1.14 2.36 -19.13
CA ARG A 192 -2.10 3.36 -19.63
C ARG A 192 -3.50 3.20 -19.02
N THR A 193 -3.80 2.03 -18.45
CA THR A 193 -5.07 1.78 -17.74
C THR A 193 -5.09 2.35 -16.32
N TYR A 194 -3.94 2.72 -15.77
CA TYR A 194 -3.87 3.32 -14.44
C TYR A 194 -4.31 4.77 -14.48
N LYS A 195 -5.45 5.06 -13.85
CA LYS A 195 -6.03 6.41 -13.81
C LYS A 195 -5.03 7.43 -13.25
N GLY A 196 -4.85 8.51 -13.98
CA GLY A 196 -4.03 9.64 -13.56
C GLY A 196 -2.54 9.32 -13.39
N LEU A 197 -2.05 8.19 -13.93
CA LEU A 197 -0.62 7.88 -13.90
C LEU A 197 0.18 8.92 -14.69
N ARG A 198 1.11 9.58 -14.00
CA ARG A 198 1.82 10.75 -14.52
C ARG A 198 3.19 10.39 -15.07
N PRO A 199 3.63 11.10 -16.12
CA PRO A 199 5.04 11.02 -16.52
C PRO A 199 5.97 11.37 -15.35
N PRO A 200 7.15 10.72 -15.25
CA PRO A 200 7.64 9.70 -16.18
C PRO A 200 7.18 8.27 -15.85
N TRP A 201 6.31 8.08 -14.83
CA TRP A 201 5.90 6.78 -14.28
C TRP A 201 4.98 5.97 -15.21
N ASN A 202 4.44 6.59 -16.26
CA ASN A 202 3.66 5.94 -17.32
C ASN A 202 4.55 5.24 -18.38
N ASP A 203 5.87 5.35 -18.27
CA ASP A 203 6.84 4.62 -19.08
C ASP A 203 7.48 3.49 -18.25
N TRP A 204 7.18 2.25 -18.63
CA TRP A 204 7.72 1.07 -17.94
C TRP A 204 9.24 1.00 -17.99
N SER A 205 9.85 1.43 -19.10
CA SER A 205 11.33 1.43 -19.24
C SER A 205 11.95 2.40 -18.22
N HIS A 206 11.33 3.54 -17.98
CA HIS A 206 11.75 4.47 -16.94
C HIS A 206 11.61 3.84 -15.54
N VAL A 207 10.47 3.21 -15.25
CA VAL A 207 10.21 2.55 -13.96
C VAL A 207 11.25 1.47 -13.68
N VAL A 208 11.56 0.62 -14.69
CA VAL A 208 12.60 -0.41 -14.59
C VAL A 208 13.98 0.19 -14.35
N ALA A 209 14.36 1.21 -15.11
CA ALA A 209 15.66 1.88 -14.95
C ALA A 209 15.85 2.42 -13.53
N ARG A 210 14.80 3.05 -12.96
CA ARG A 210 14.83 3.55 -11.58
C ARG A 210 14.85 2.41 -10.55
N GLY A 211 14.03 1.37 -10.72
CA GLY A 211 14.00 0.21 -9.84
C GLY A 211 15.35 -0.47 -9.72
N ARG A 212 16.04 -0.66 -10.87
CA ARG A 212 17.39 -1.27 -10.94
C ARG A 212 18.45 -0.46 -10.21
N GLN A 213 18.28 0.85 -10.03
CA GLN A 213 19.23 1.68 -9.26
C GLN A 213 19.13 1.41 -7.75
N PHE A 214 17.95 1.04 -7.24
CA PHE A 214 17.78 0.68 -5.83
C PHE A 214 18.21 -0.75 -5.50
N ALA A 215 18.24 -1.65 -6.48
CA ALA A 215 18.62 -3.06 -6.27
C ALA A 215 19.97 -3.23 -5.56
N PRO A 216 21.10 -2.57 -5.97
CA PRO A 216 22.38 -2.70 -5.28
C PRO A 216 22.39 -2.07 -3.88
N VAL A 217 21.55 -1.08 -3.59
CA VAL A 217 21.40 -0.50 -2.24
C VAL A 217 20.85 -1.56 -1.30
N LEU A 218 19.78 -2.25 -1.72
CA LEU A 218 19.14 -3.29 -0.93
C LEU A 218 19.97 -4.57 -0.86
N ALA A 219 20.69 -4.94 -1.93
CA ALA A 219 21.60 -6.07 -1.91
C ALA A 219 22.70 -5.88 -0.85
N ARG A 220 23.24 -4.67 -0.71
CA ARG A 220 24.19 -4.35 0.36
C ARG A 220 23.55 -4.43 1.73
N LEU A 221 22.35 -3.85 1.90
CA LEU A 221 21.63 -3.90 3.16
C LEU A 221 21.32 -5.34 3.61
N ALA A 222 21.00 -6.24 2.68
CA ALA A 222 20.72 -7.64 2.96
C ALA A 222 21.95 -8.42 3.47
N LEU A 223 23.17 -7.91 3.22
CA LEU A 223 24.42 -8.51 3.70
C LEU A 223 24.86 -7.97 5.07
N GLU A 224 24.22 -6.90 5.57
CA GLU A 224 24.52 -6.38 6.90
C GLU A 224 24.04 -7.37 7.99
N PRO A 225 24.78 -7.48 9.11
CA PRO A 225 24.31 -8.28 10.25
C PRO A 225 22.92 -7.82 10.69
N ARG A 226 22.01 -8.77 10.89
CA ARG A 226 20.67 -8.46 11.42
C ARG A 226 20.78 -8.01 12.87
N PRO A 227 20.04 -6.98 13.29
CA PRO A 227 20.05 -6.51 14.66
C PRO A 227 19.46 -7.52 15.67
#